data_4beca585468e0be9013b04939f709e6f
#
_entry.id   4beca585468e0be9013b04939f709e6f
#
_cell.length_a   1.000
_cell.length_b   1.000
_cell.length_c   1.000
_cell.angle_alpha   90.00
_cell.angle_beta   90.00
_cell.angle_gamma   90.00
#
_symmetry.space_group_name_H-M   'P 1'
#
loop_
_entity.id
_entity.type
_entity.pdbx_description
1 polymer ?
#
loop_
_entity_poly.entity_id
_entity_poly.type
_entity_poly.pdbx_seq_one_letter_code
_entity_poly.pdbx_strand_id
1 'polypeptide(L)'
;MFDGVLAEREIPFFRGAIIELSGYNPLYHNHTEDGRCMMHYPHIQYKVLDGKPSIVGIGDGADSLESLFELNSQFQIQIGRCFRDYSVLSKNTYYFAPSESIDEKRRYLIDGWLPFNQSNYTEYNETSSLSERIMQLDSVLKGNILSLYKDFNVFINNQITGNIVNLHEHKASFKRVKMISYDAIIETNVALPEHCGIGKGVSHGFGTIKAIP
;
A
#
# COMPACT_ATOMS: atom_id res chain seq x y z
N MET A 1 -11.51 1.44 9.51
CA MET A 1 -10.95 0.50 10.51
C MET A 1 -12.08 -0.29 11.10
N PHE A 2 -11.85 -1.55 11.38
CA PHE A 2 -12.86 -2.47 11.93
C PHE A 2 -12.43 -2.98 13.29
N ASP A 3 -13.38 -3.37 14.12
CA ASP A 3 -13.09 -4.09 15.35
C ASP A 3 -12.63 -5.53 15.04
N GLY A 4 -12.11 -6.21 16.03
CA GLY A 4 -11.55 -7.55 15.87
C GLY A 4 -10.06 -7.55 15.52
N VAL A 5 -9.54 -8.74 15.26
CA VAL A 5 -8.12 -8.99 14.98
C VAL A 5 -7.97 -9.65 13.63
N LEU A 6 -6.99 -9.20 12.86
CA LEU A 6 -6.59 -9.79 11.60
C LEU A 6 -5.07 -9.90 11.55
N ALA A 7 -4.54 -11.09 11.24
CA ALA A 7 -3.11 -11.22 10.95
C ALA A 7 -2.84 -10.80 9.50
N GLU A 8 -1.66 -10.25 9.22
CA GLU A 8 -1.28 -9.81 7.86
C GLU A 8 -1.44 -10.93 6.82
N ARG A 9 -1.09 -12.17 7.18
CA ARG A 9 -1.27 -13.35 6.31
C ARG A 9 -2.74 -13.63 5.97
N GLU A 10 -3.69 -13.06 6.72
CA GLU A 10 -5.14 -13.23 6.53
C GLU A 10 -5.75 -12.13 5.65
N ILE A 11 -4.99 -11.07 5.31
CA ILE A 11 -5.43 -9.98 4.42
C ILE A 11 -6.05 -10.51 3.11
N PRO A 12 -5.50 -11.55 2.44
CA PRO A 12 -6.13 -12.06 1.22
C PRO A 12 -7.54 -12.61 1.43
N PHE A 13 -7.84 -13.22 2.58
CA PHE A 13 -9.19 -13.71 2.90
C PHE A 13 -10.13 -12.54 3.21
N PHE A 14 -9.67 -11.59 4.02
CA PHE A 14 -10.42 -10.37 4.33
C PHE A 14 -10.75 -9.60 3.04
N ARG A 15 -9.74 -9.41 2.16
CA ARG A 15 -9.92 -8.79 0.85
C ARG A 15 -10.97 -9.52 0.01
N GLY A 16 -10.89 -10.84 -0.08
CA GLY A 16 -11.85 -11.66 -0.83
C GLY A 16 -13.29 -11.44 -0.36
N ALA A 17 -13.50 -11.45 0.96
CA ALA A 17 -14.82 -11.24 1.55
C ALA A 17 -15.37 -9.83 1.29
N ILE A 18 -14.53 -8.79 1.36
CA ILE A 18 -14.96 -7.42 1.05
C ILE A 18 -15.27 -7.24 -0.46
N ILE A 19 -14.52 -7.90 -1.33
CA ILE A 19 -14.84 -7.94 -2.78
C ILE A 19 -16.22 -8.56 -2.99
N GLU A 20 -16.52 -9.68 -2.34
CA GLU A 20 -17.83 -10.32 -2.41
C GLU A 20 -18.94 -9.41 -1.85
N LEU A 21 -18.71 -8.80 -0.68
CA LEU A 21 -19.63 -7.84 -0.06
C LEU A 21 -19.93 -6.64 -0.96
N SER A 22 -18.95 -6.20 -1.77
CA SER A 22 -19.10 -5.10 -2.74
C SER A 22 -19.85 -5.50 -4.03
N GLY A 23 -20.31 -6.74 -4.14
CA GLY A 23 -20.89 -7.27 -5.38
C GLY A 23 -19.88 -7.39 -6.51
N TYR A 24 -18.61 -7.67 -6.19
CA TYR A 24 -17.49 -7.78 -7.14
C TYR A 24 -17.19 -6.48 -7.91
N ASN A 25 -17.43 -5.33 -7.30
CA ASN A 25 -17.09 -4.05 -7.91
C ASN A 25 -15.59 -3.99 -8.28
N PRO A 26 -15.22 -3.64 -9.54
CA PRO A 26 -13.85 -3.64 -10.02
C PRO A 26 -12.85 -2.83 -9.18
N LEU A 27 -13.28 -1.74 -8.53
CA LEU A 27 -12.43 -0.94 -7.63
C LEU A 27 -11.82 -1.77 -6.49
N TYR A 28 -12.52 -2.82 -6.02
CA TYR A 28 -12.09 -3.63 -4.87
C TYR A 28 -11.05 -4.70 -5.22
N HIS A 29 -10.95 -5.11 -6.47
CA HIS A 29 -10.02 -6.17 -6.87
C HIS A 29 -8.98 -5.78 -7.92
N ASN A 30 -9.03 -4.55 -8.41
CA ASN A 30 -8.09 -4.00 -9.38
C ASN A 30 -7.95 -4.83 -10.68
N HIS A 31 -9.07 -5.40 -11.13
CA HIS A 31 -9.20 -6.12 -12.39
C HIS A 31 -10.33 -5.51 -13.21
N THR A 32 -10.17 -5.54 -14.53
CA THR A 32 -11.23 -5.20 -15.48
C THR A 32 -12.27 -6.33 -15.53
N GLU A 33 -13.44 -6.08 -16.11
CA GLU A 33 -14.49 -7.08 -16.27
C GLU A 33 -14.04 -8.32 -17.06
N ASP A 34 -13.08 -8.16 -17.97
CA ASP A 34 -12.45 -9.26 -18.72
C ASP A 34 -11.29 -9.93 -17.97
N GLY A 35 -11.10 -9.63 -16.68
CA GLY A 35 -10.13 -10.26 -15.79
C GLY A 35 -8.68 -9.80 -15.94
N ARG A 36 -8.41 -8.78 -16.77
CA ARG A 36 -7.07 -8.20 -16.88
C ARG A 36 -6.76 -7.34 -15.66
N CYS A 37 -5.51 -7.37 -15.21
CA CYS A 37 -5.07 -6.48 -14.14
C CYS A 37 -5.07 -5.03 -14.63
N MET A 38 -5.73 -4.14 -13.91
CA MET A 38 -5.66 -2.71 -14.22
C MET A 38 -4.25 -2.19 -13.92
N MET A 39 -3.67 -1.48 -14.89
CA MET A 39 -2.30 -0.96 -14.83
C MET A 39 -2.23 0.40 -14.10
N HIS A 40 -3.08 0.58 -13.10
CA HIS A 40 -3.08 1.78 -12.27
C HIS A 40 -2.93 1.42 -10.79
N TYR A 41 -2.65 2.42 -9.99
CA TYR A 41 -2.51 2.30 -8.56
C TYR A 41 -3.86 1.89 -7.92
N PRO A 42 -3.89 0.88 -7.00
CA PRO A 42 -5.14 0.42 -6.40
C PRO A 42 -5.78 1.49 -5.52
N HIS A 43 -6.98 1.92 -5.88
CA HIS A 43 -7.76 2.90 -5.12
C HIS A 43 -8.33 2.32 -3.82
N ILE A 44 -8.41 0.98 -3.69
CA ILE A 44 -8.79 0.31 -2.45
C ILE A 44 -7.66 -0.62 -2.01
N GLN A 45 -7.21 -0.44 -0.78
CA GLN A 45 -6.08 -1.14 -0.20
C GLN A 45 -6.45 -1.73 1.15
N TYR A 46 -6.13 -3.00 1.35
CA TYR A 46 -6.43 -3.75 2.57
C TYR A 46 -5.19 -3.83 3.43
N LYS A 47 -5.33 -3.53 4.72
CA LYS A 47 -4.21 -3.39 5.64
C LYS A 47 -4.54 -3.93 7.03
N VAL A 48 -3.51 -4.12 7.81
CA VAL A 48 -3.60 -4.25 9.26
C VAL A 48 -2.92 -3.03 9.85
N LEU A 49 -3.68 -2.16 10.50
CA LEU A 49 -3.17 -0.97 11.19
C LEU A 49 -3.41 -1.17 12.68
N ASP A 50 -2.35 -1.09 13.48
CA ASP A 50 -2.40 -1.30 14.94
C ASP A 50 -3.09 -2.61 15.34
N GLY A 51 -2.83 -3.68 14.56
CA GLY A 51 -3.42 -5.00 14.77
C GLY A 51 -4.88 -5.15 14.34
N LYS A 52 -5.48 -4.11 13.76
CA LYS A 52 -6.89 -4.08 13.34
C LYS A 52 -7.04 -4.14 11.83
N PRO A 53 -8.04 -4.87 11.33
CA PRO A 53 -8.39 -4.84 9.92
C PRO A 53 -8.73 -3.42 9.49
N SER A 54 -8.15 -2.99 8.39
CA SER A 54 -8.32 -1.63 7.88
C SER A 54 -8.41 -1.64 6.37
N ILE A 55 -9.17 -0.70 5.81
CA ILE A 55 -9.24 -0.48 4.37
C ILE A 55 -8.95 1.01 4.14
N VAL A 56 -8.07 1.28 3.21
CA VAL A 56 -7.76 2.63 2.74
C VAL A 56 -8.38 2.80 1.36
N GLY A 57 -9.24 3.80 1.22
CA GLY A 57 -9.80 4.24 -0.05
C GLY A 57 -9.17 5.54 -0.51
N ILE A 58 -8.94 5.68 -1.82
CA ILE A 58 -8.33 6.85 -2.44
C ILE A 58 -9.23 7.31 -3.58
N GLY A 59 -9.59 8.60 -3.61
CA GLY A 59 -10.49 9.14 -4.64
C GLY A 59 -11.80 8.34 -4.71
N ASP A 60 -12.19 7.88 -5.89
CA ASP A 60 -13.40 7.08 -6.11
C ASP A 60 -13.49 5.84 -5.20
N GLY A 61 -12.34 5.30 -4.79
CA GLY A 61 -12.28 4.21 -3.82
C GLY A 61 -12.76 4.61 -2.43
N ALA A 62 -12.52 5.86 -2.00
CA ALA A 62 -13.01 6.37 -0.73
C ALA A 62 -14.54 6.52 -0.75
N ASP A 63 -15.10 7.11 -1.81
CA ASP A 63 -16.55 7.30 -1.99
C ASP A 63 -17.27 5.94 -2.05
N SER A 64 -16.67 4.98 -2.75
CA SER A 64 -17.21 3.62 -2.83
C SER A 64 -17.21 2.90 -1.48
N LEU A 65 -16.14 3.06 -0.67
CA LEU A 65 -16.08 2.49 0.68
C LEU A 65 -17.12 3.14 1.61
N GLU A 66 -17.29 4.45 1.54
CA GLU A 66 -18.31 5.15 2.33
C GLU A 66 -19.68 4.58 2.05
N SER A 67 -20.09 4.50 0.78
CA SER A 67 -21.36 3.93 0.36
C SER A 67 -21.54 2.46 0.78
N LEU A 68 -20.50 1.63 0.64
CA LEU A 68 -20.56 0.22 1.03
C LEU A 68 -20.81 0.05 2.53
N PHE A 69 -20.11 0.82 3.37
CA PHE A 69 -20.17 0.68 4.84
C PHE A 69 -21.20 1.59 5.51
N GLU A 70 -21.93 2.41 4.78
CA GLU A 70 -23.21 2.97 5.24
C GLU A 70 -24.28 1.88 5.38
N LEU A 71 -24.32 0.95 4.43
CA LEU A 71 -25.29 -0.14 4.38
C LEU A 71 -24.85 -1.38 5.17
N ASN A 72 -23.53 -1.57 5.35
CA ASN A 72 -22.94 -2.78 5.92
C ASN A 72 -22.03 -2.43 7.10
N SER A 73 -22.60 -1.83 8.15
CA SER A 73 -21.84 -1.46 9.36
C SER A 73 -21.36 -2.67 10.18
N GLN A 74 -22.02 -3.81 10.02
CA GLN A 74 -21.68 -5.10 10.63
C GLN A 74 -21.74 -6.18 9.56
N PHE A 75 -20.75 -7.07 9.52
CA PHE A 75 -20.69 -8.15 8.55
C PHE A 75 -19.87 -9.32 9.09
N GLN A 76 -20.18 -10.50 8.59
CA GLN A 76 -19.45 -11.72 8.89
C GLN A 76 -18.61 -12.13 7.69
N ILE A 77 -17.38 -12.51 7.91
CA ILE A 77 -16.51 -13.02 6.88
C ILE A 77 -15.92 -14.38 7.25
N GLN A 78 -15.72 -15.21 6.24
CA GLN A 78 -15.03 -16.47 6.40
C GLN A 78 -13.52 -16.27 6.21
N ILE A 79 -12.74 -16.52 7.27
CA ILE A 79 -11.28 -16.53 7.23
C ILE A 79 -10.79 -17.97 7.44
N GLY A 80 -10.35 -18.60 6.35
CA GLY A 80 -10.03 -20.02 6.37
C GLY A 80 -11.27 -20.89 6.63
N ARG A 81 -11.32 -21.59 7.78
CA ARG A 81 -12.45 -22.42 8.20
C ARG A 81 -13.35 -21.75 9.25
N CYS A 82 -13.00 -20.57 9.70
CA CYS A 82 -13.69 -19.87 10.77
C CYS A 82 -14.46 -18.68 10.23
N PHE A 83 -15.66 -18.46 10.77
CA PHE A 83 -16.39 -17.22 10.58
C PHE A 83 -16.00 -16.24 11.68
N ARG A 84 -15.81 -14.98 11.32
CA ARG A 84 -15.56 -13.88 12.26
C ARG A 84 -16.47 -12.71 11.94
N ASP A 85 -17.03 -12.13 12.98
CA ASP A 85 -17.85 -10.94 12.88
C ASP A 85 -16.94 -9.71 12.96
N TYR A 86 -17.23 -8.74 12.12
CA TYR A 86 -16.56 -7.44 12.09
C TYR A 86 -17.60 -6.33 12.10
N SER A 87 -17.29 -5.26 12.80
CA SER A 87 -18.07 -4.02 12.72
C SER A 87 -17.17 -2.82 12.40
N VAL A 88 -17.74 -1.80 11.82
CA VAL A 88 -17.01 -0.55 11.56
C VAL A 88 -16.72 0.13 12.90
N LEU A 89 -15.44 0.21 13.24
CA LEU A 89 -14.96 0.86 14.48
C LEU A 89 -14.81 2.36 14.29
N SER A 90 -14.20 2.78 13.19
CA SER A 90 -14.01 4.20 12.84
C SER A 90 -13.91 4.40 11.34
N LYS A 91 -14.38 5.56 10.89
CA LYS A 91 -14.19 6.09 9.55
C LYS A 91 -13.48 7.43 9.69
N ASN A 92 -12.38 7.61 8.98
CA ASN A 92 -11.64 8.87 8.97
C ASN A 92 -11.42 9.28 7.52
N THR A 93 -11.77 10.51 7.18
CA THR A 93 -11.54 11.09 5.86
C THR A 93 -10.46 12.15 5.96
N TYR A 94 -9.45 12.06 5.13
CA TYR A 94 -8.34 12.99 5.06
C TYR A 94 -8.26 13.61 3.68
N TYR A 95 -8.08 14.91 3.64
CA TYR A 95 -7.74 15.60 2.41
C TYR A 95 -6.21 15.63 2.27
N PHE A 96 -5.71 14.89 1.31
CA PHE A 96 -4.30 14.92 0.99
C PHE A 96 -4.02 16.01 -0.05
N ALA A 97 -3.22 17.00 0.33
CA ALA A 97 -2.70 18.01 -0.58
C ALA A 97 -1.29 17.58 -1.02
N PRO A 98 -1.12 17.09 -2.25
CA PRO A 98 0.21 16.81 -2.78
C PRO A 98 1.05 18.09 -2.73
N SER A 99 2.21 18.01 -2.15
CA SER A 99 3.13 19.15 -2.07
C SER A 99 4.57 18.70 -2.20
N GLU A 100 5.36 19.51 -2.86
CA GLU A 100 6.80 19.39 -2.98
C GLU A 100 7.47 20.60 -2.36
N SER A 101 8.61 20.39 -1.73
CA SER A 101 9.44 21.46 -1.19
C SER A 101 10.87 21.25 -1.66
N ILE A 102 11.60 22.35 -1.92
CA ILE A 102 13.01 22.25 -2.26
C ILE A 102 13.85 22.12 -0.97
N ASP A 103 13.41 22.75 0.11
CA ASP A 103 14.19 22.91 1.35
C ASP A 103 13.75 21.99 2.48
N GLU A 104 12.49 21.48 2.44
CA GLU A 104 11.97 20.63 3.50
C GLU A 104 12.07 19.16 3.13
N LYS A 105 12.70 18.39 4.00
CA LYS A 105 12.68 16.93 3.95
C LYS A 105 11.67 16.39 4.95
N ARG A 106 10.87 15.46 4.50
CA ARG A 106 9.90 14.73 5.30
C ARG A 106 10.35 13.32 5.50
N ARG A 107 10.12 12.80 6.69
CA ARG A 107 10.45 11.42 7.04
C ARG A 107 9.21 10.55 7.08
N TYR A 108 9.36 9.34 6.57
CA TYR A 108 8.31 8.34 6.59
C TYR A 108 8.91 6.97 6.90
N LEU A 109 8.14 6.15 7.61
CA LEU A 109 8.33 4.72 7.67
C LEU A 109 7.49 4.11 6.54
N ILE A 110 8.08 3.22 5.76
CA ILE A 110 7.38 2.35 4.82
C ILE A 110 7.46 0.94 5.41
N ASP A 111 6.32 0.45 5.89
CA ASP A 111 6.19 -0.84 6.53
C ASP A 111 5.92 -1.93 5.49
N GLY A 112 6.73 -2.98 5.46
CA GLY A 112 6.62 -4.10 4.54
C GLY A 112 6.79 -3.74 3.06
N TRP A 113 7.69 -2.83 2.71
CA TRP A 113 7.91 -2.40 1.32
C TRP A 113 8.43 -3.52 0.43
N LEU A 114 7.75 -3.78 -0.69
CA LEU A 114 8.19 -4.66 -1.78
C LEU A 114 8.67 -3.80 -2.96
N PRO A 115 9.98 -3.45 -3.03
CA PRO A 115 10.49 -2.53 -4.04
C PRO A 115 10.52 -3.11 -5.45
N PHE A 116 10.79 -4.43 -5.58
CA PHE A 116 11.23 -5.00 -6.83
C PHE A 116 10.11 -5.59 -7.68
N ASN A 117 10.16 -5.33 -8.98
CA ASN A 117 9.65 -6.22 -10.01
C ASN A 117 10.68 -7.32 -10.30
N GLN A 118 10.39 -8.23 -11.23
CA GLN A 118 11.29 -9.36 -11.52
C GLN A 118 12.62 -8.89 -12.14
N SER A 119 12.59 -7.88 -12.99
CA SER A 119 13.80 -7.36 -13.65
C SER A 119 14.73 -6.68 -12.64
N ASN A 120 14.20 -5.74 -11.86
CA ASN A 120 14.97 -5.01 -10.84
C ASN A 120 15.53 -5.95 -9.76
N TYR A 121 14.81 -7.04 -9.44
CA TYR A 121 15.28 -8.02 -8.47
C TYR A 121 16.51 -8.80 -8.95
N THR A 122 16.54 -9.16 -10.22
CA THR A 122 17.70 -9.84 -10.81
C THR A 122 18.93 -8.94 -10.77
N GLU A 123 18.80 -7.69 -11.23
CA GLU A 123 19.87 -6.70 -11.21
C GLU A 123 20.40 -6.45 -9.78
N TYR A 124 19.49 -6.28 -8.81
CA TYR A 124 19.84 -6.09 -7.41
C TYR A 124 20.64 -7.25 -6.82
N ASN A 125 20.26 -8.49 -7.15
CA ASN A 125 20.98 -9.69 -6.65
C ASN A 125 22.36 -9.86 -7.29
N GLU A 126 22.55 -9.44 -8.53
CA GLU A 126 23.83 -9.50 -9.24
C GLU A 126 24.80 -8.40 -8.77
N THR A 127 24.28 -7.35 -8.16
CA THR A 127 25.09 -6.24 -7.63
C THR A 127 25.79 -6.66 -6.33
N SER A 128 27.14 -6.67 -6.34
CA SER A 128 27.95 -7.05 -5.18
C SER A 128 28.19 -5.89 -4.20
N SER A 129 28.20 -4.65 -4.69
CA SER A 129 28.48 -3.45 -3.92
C SER A 129 27.25 -3.01 -3.09
N LEU A 130 27.43 -2.85 -1.78
CA LEU A 130 26.37 -2.36 -0.89
C LEU A 130 25.92 -0.93 -1.27
N SER A 131 26.87 -0.06 -1.63
CA SER A 131 26.55 1.31 -2.07
C SER A 131 25.71 1.34 -3.34
N GLU A 132 26.03 0.50 -4.31
CA GLU A 132 25.24 0.37 -5.55
C GLU A 132 23.83 -0.17 -5.27
N ARG A 133 23.70 -1.16 -4.38
CA ARG A 133 22.39 -1.68 -3.95
C ARG A 133 21.51 -0.60 -3.31
N ILE A 134 22.11 0.24 -2.45
CA ILE A 134 21.37 1.37 -1.85
C ILE A 134 20.94 2.38 -2.93
N MET A 135 21.83 2.72 -3.87
CA MET A 135 21.49 3.61 -4.98
C MET A 135 20.36 3.06 -5.87
N GLN A 136 20.35 1.74 -6.10
CA GLN A 136 19.26 1.08 -6.83
C GLN A 136 17.94 1.18 -6.05
N LEU A 137 17.94 0.93 -4.74
CA LEU A 137 16.76 1.06 -3.90
C LEU A 137 16.25 2.51 -3.85
N ASP A 138 17.12 3.51 -3.75
CA ASP A 138 16.75 4.94 -3.82
C ASP A 138 16.12 5.28 -5.18
N SER A 139 16.63 4.72 -6.26
CA SER A 139 16.05 4.90 -7.59
C SER A 139 14.66 4.27 -7.70
N VAL A 140 14.50 3.05 -7.19
CA VAL A 140 13.20 2.34 -7.15
C VAL A 140 12.20 3.10 -6.28
N LEU A 141 12.63 3.63 -5.12
CA LEU A 141 11.80 4.44 -4.25
C LEU A 141 11.25 5.68 -4.98
N LYS A 142 12.12 6.43 -5.66
CA LYS A 142 11.71 7.58 -6.47
C LYS A 142 10.72 7.20 -7.56
N GLY A 143 10.95 6.09 -8.25
CA GLY A 143 10.02 5.54 -9.25
C GLY A 143 8.65 5.17 -8.67
N ASN A 144 8.64 4.60 -7.46
CA ASN A 144 7.39 4.27 -6.76
C ASN A 144 6.62 5.55 -6.33
N ILE A 145 7.32 6.57 -5.84
CA ILE A 145 6.73 7.88 -5.50
C ILE A 145 6.12 8.54 -6.75
N LEU A 146 6.86 8.57 -7.85
CA LEU A 146 6.37 9.10 -9.14
C LEU A 146 5.12 8.36 -9.62
N SER A 147 5.10 7.03 -9.49
CA SER A 147 3.94 6.22 -9.86
C SER A 147 2.70 6.58 -9.04
N LEU A 148 2.87 6.77 -7.72
CA LEU A 148 1.80 7.19 -6.82
C LEU A 148 1.24 8.57 -7.21
N TYR A 149 2.12 9.54 -7.43
CA TYR A 149 1.71 10.91 -7.81
C TYR A 149 1.04 10.96 -9.18
N LYS A 150 1.56 10.19 -10.15
CA LYS A 150 0.95 10.08 -11.48
C LYS A 150 -0.49 9.57 -11.41
N ASP A 151 -0.77 8.62 -10.53
CA ASP A 151 -2.12 8.07 -10.36
C ASP A 151 -3.10 9.09 -9.72
N PHE A 152 -2.58 10.01 -8.92
CA PHE A 152 -3.33 11.16 -8.42
C PHE A 152 -3.51 12.29 -9.44
N ASN A 153 -3.05 12.11 -10.69
CA ASN A 153 -2.99 13.16 -11.72
C ASN A 153 -2.23 14.42 -11.26
N VAL A 154 -1.23 14.23 -10.40
CA VAL A 154 -0.38 15.31 -9.91
C VAL A 154 0.97 15.27 -10.60
N PHE A 155 1.32 16.37 -11.23
CA PHE A 155 2.64 16.56 -11.83
C PHE A 155 3.57 17.19 -10.81
N ILE A 156 4.76 16.62 -10.68
CA ILE A 156 5.85 17.14 -9.85
C ILE A 156 6.77 17.94 -10.76
N ASN A 157 6.97 19.22 -10.45
CA ASN A 157 7.78 20.12 -11.27
C ASN A 157 9.26 20.06 -10.90
N ASN A 158 9.57 19.77 -9.64
CA ASN A 158 10.93 19.69 -9.15
C ASN A 158 11.45 18.25 -9.15
N GLN A 159 12.76 18.11 -9.08
CA GLN A 159 13.37 16.80 -8.92
C GLN A 159 12.99 16.17 -7.58
N ILE A 160 12.39 14.97 -7.63
CA ILE A 160 12.11 14.21 -6.42
C ILE A 160 13.43 13.73 -5.81
N THR A 161 13.59 14.04 -4.52
CA THR A 161 14.59 13.38 -3.68
C THR A 161 13.90 12.24 -2.93
N GLY A 162 14.57 11.10 -2.87
CA GLY A 162 14.13 9.94 -2.08
C GLY A 162 15.36 9.18 -1.67
N ASN A 163 15.67 9.20 -0.37
CA ASN A 163 16.83 8.55 0.19
C ASN A 163 16.40 7.61 1.31
N ILE A 164 16.98 6.42 1.33
CA ILE A 164 16.79 5.47 2.41
C ILE A 164 17.73 5.85 3.55
N VAL A 165 17.17 6.09 4.73
CA VAL A 165 17.90 6.44 5.96
C VAL A 165 18.18 5.20 6.79
N ASN A 166 17.20 4.29 6.85
CA ASN A 166 17.31 3.01 7.55
C ASN A 166 16.55 1.93 6.77
N LEU A 167 17.05 0.71 6.82
CA LEU A 167 16.49 -0.40 6.08
C LEU A 167 16.58 -1.68 6.92
N HIS A 168 15.45 -2.32 7.15
CA HIS A 168 15.40 -3.62 7.80
C HIS A 168 14.76 -4.64 6.86
N GLU A 169 15.51 -5.70 6.55
CA GLU A 169 15.10 -6.73 5.59
C GLU A 169 14.27 -7.83 6.24
N HIS A 170 13.19 -8.20 5.57
CA HIS A 170 12.33 -9.32 5.95
C HIS A 170 12.11 -10.30 4.79
N LYS A 171 11.77 -11.53 5.13
CA LYS A 171 11.25 -12.50 4.16
C LYS A 171 9.74 -12.41 4.11
N ALA A 172 9.19 -12.09 2.97
CA ALA A 172 7.75 -12.02 2.72
C ALA A 172 7.30 -13.10 1.73
N SER A 173 6.00 -13.35 1.69
CA SER A 173 5.38 -14.17 0.66
C SER A 173 4.23 -13.37 0.02
N PHE A 174 4.32 -13.16 -1.29
CA PHE A 174 3.29 -12.50 -2.06
C PHE A 174 2.85 -13.38 -3.22
N LYS A 175 1.55 -13.68 -3.31
CA LYS A 175 0.98 -14.60 -4.33
C LYS A 175 1.73 -15.93 -4.42
N ARG A 176 2.10 -16.53 -3.27
CA ARG A 176 2.88 -17.78 -3.13
C ARG A 176 4.34 -17.69 -3.60
N VAL A 177 4.82 -16.51 -3.95
CA VAL A 177 6.23 -16.26 -4.30
C VAL A 177 6.95 -15.71 -3.08
N LYS A 178 8.09 -16.29 -2.72
CA LYS A 178 8.98 -15.75 -1.68
C LYS A 178 9.66 -14.51 -2.22
N MET A 179 9.62 -13.44 -1.46
CA MET A 179 10.17 -12.13 -1.82
C MET A 179 10.91 -11.52 -0.63
N ILE A 180 11.77 -10.57 -0.92
CA ILE A 180 12.36 -9.69 0.09
C ILE A 180 11.42 -8.49 0.25
N SER A 181 11.08 -8.17 1.48
CA SER A 181 10.41 -6.93 1.87
C SER A 181 11.28 -6.15 2.83
N TYR A 182 11.03 -4.86 2.94
CA TYR A 182 11.80 -3.98 3.82
C TYR A 182 10.86 -3.11 4.67
N ASP A 183 11.24 -2.91 5.94
CA ASP A 183 10.80 -1.76 6.69
C ASP A 183 11.84 -0.67 6.47
N ALA A 184 11.45 0.42 5.82
CA ALA A 184 12.37 1.46 5.40
C ALA A 184 12.00 2.80 6.03
N ILE A 185 12.95 3.46 6.70
CA ILE A 185 12.85 4.88 7.01
C ILE A 185 13.43 5.65 5.84
N ILE A 186 12.64 6.53 5.28
CA ILE A 186 12.99 7.32 4.11
C ILE A 186 12.93 8.82 4.41
N GLU A 187 13.71 9.59 3.69
CA GLU A 187 13.57 11.04 3.56
C GLU A 187 13.23 11.41 2.13
N THR A 188 12.24 12.27 1.96
CA THR A 188 11.84 12.79 0.65
C THR A 188 11.40 14.25 0.74
N ASN A 189 11.50 14.98 -0.36
CA ASN A 189 11.06 16.36 -0.48
C ASN A 189 9.57 16.49 -0.88
N VAL A 190 8.86 15.39 -1.02
CA VAL A 190 7.44 15.39 -1.37
C VAL A 190 6.58 14.84 -0.23
N ALA A 191 5.33 15.32 -0.13
CA ALA A 191 4.37 14.79 0.81
C ALA A 191 3.92 13.38 0.38
N LEU A 192 3.78 12.46 1.31
CA LEU A 192 3.22 11.14 1.05
C LEU A 192 1.94 10.93 1.87
N PRO A 193 0.88 10.38 1.27
CA PRO A 193 -0.38 10.15 1.98
C PRO A 193 -0.23 9.04 3.01
N GLU A 194 -0.63 9.33 4.23
CA GLU A 194 -0.54 8.38 5.34
C GLU A 194 -1.43 7.16 5.11
N HIS A 195 -0.95 6.00 5.53
CA HIS A 195 -1.59 4.69 5.38
C HIS A 195 -1.75 4.19 3.93
N CYS A 196 -1.48 5.00 2.93
CA CYS A 196 -1.39 4.50 1.56
C CYS A 196 -0.20 3.55 1.41
N GLY A 197 -0.28 2.64 0.46
CA GLY A 197 0.84 1.75 0.15
C GLY A 197 1.78 2.39 -0.88
N ILE A 198 2.99 1.87 -0.98
CA ILE A 198 3.95 2.22 -2.04
C ILE A 198 4.71 0.96 -2.47
N GLY A 199 5.05 0.85 -3.75
CA GLY A 199 5.70 -0.32 -4.31
C GLY A 199 4.73 -1.41 -4.74
N LYS A 200 5.15 -2.67 -4.64
CA LYS A 200 4.35 -3.82 -5.09
C LYS A 200 3.45 -4.35 -3.97
N GLY A 201 2.30 -4.89 -4.34
CA GLY A 201 1.40 -5.57 -3.40
C GLY A 201 0.63 -4.65 -2.46
N VAL A 202 0.50 -3.36 -2.77
CA VAL A 202 -0.17 -2.35 -1.91
C VAL A 202 -1.61 -2.70 -1.57
N SER A 203 -2.36 -3.35 -2.48
CA SER A 203 -3.71 -3.84 -2.21
C SER A 203 -3.76 -5.09 -1.31
N HIS A 204 -2.61 -5.60 -0.89
CA HIS A 204 -2.45 -6.77 -0.02
C HIS A 204 -1.70 -6.44 1.28
N GLY A 205 -1.65 -5.18 1.66
CA GLY A 205 -1.08 -4.72 2.92
C GLY A 205 0.37 -4.25 2.88
N PHE A 206 1.06 -4.47 1.77
CA PHE A 206 2.47 -4.11 1.63
C PHE A 206 2.70 -2.61 1.43
N GLY A 207 3.88 -2.16 1.85
CA GLY A 207 4.41 -0.83 1.61
C GLY A 207 3.66 0.30 2.30
N THR A 208 3.10 0.08 3.48
CA THR A 208 2.28 1.07 4.18
C THR A 208 3.10 2.26 4.66
N ILE A 209 2.72 3.46 4.22
CA ILE A 209 3.36 4.72 4.58
C ILE A 209 2.85 5.19 5.94
N LYS A 210 3.76 5.58 6.83
CA LYS A 210 3.49 6.22 8.13
C LYS A 210 4.39 7.44 8.27
N ALA A 211 3.81 8.61 8.53
CA ALA A 211 4.60 9.79 8.85
C ALA A 211 5.33 9.60 10.20
N ILE A 212 6.58 10.03 10.25
CA ILE A 212 7.37 10.02 11.49
C ILE A 212 7.95 11.41 11.74
N PRO A 213 8.13 11.78 13.02
CA PRO A 213 8.67 13.09 13.40
C PRO A 213 10.06 13.35 12.83
#